data_4bbd8cfe74ac6c7a799e0378d2e9a48c
#
_entry.id   4bbd8cfe74ac6c7a799e0378d2e9a48c
#
_cell.length_a   1.000
_cell.length_b   1.000
_cell.length_c   1.000
_cell.angle_alpha   90.00
_cell.angle_beta   90.00
_cell.angle_gamma   90.00
#
_symmetry.space_group_name_H-M   'P 1'
#
loop_
_entity.id
_entity.type
_entity.pdbx_description
1 polymer ?
#
loop_
_entity_poly.entity_id
_entity_poly.type
_entity_poly.pdbx_seq_one_letter_code
_entity_poly.pdbx_strand_id
1 'polypeptide(L)'
;MADKKKYRMLGIALAVFVALSVVTGYAMHATSTTEFCSSACHEMNPHYDELKFSSHFKDKDGAEIGCAQCHLPPGIGPKYLAPKTYIGMQDLIVKFIIQPDAFGRVTHQP
;
A
#
# COMPACT_ATOMS: atom_id res chain seq x y z
N MET A 1 10.49 33.99 -30.39
CA MET A 1 10.83 32.54 -30.46
C MET A 1 11.11 31.92 -29.08
N ALA A 2 11.73 32.62 -28.17
CA ALA A 2 12.02 32.12 -26.81
C ALA A 2 10.75 31.73 -26.01
N ASP A 3 9.68 32.51 -26.13
CA ASP A 3 8.47 32.29 -25.38
C ASP A 3 7.74 31.00 -25.78
N LYS A 4 7.65 30.68 -27.03
CA LYS A 4 7.00 29.42 -27.50
C LYS A 4 7.71 28.17 -26.98
N LYS A 5 9.02 28.19 -26.90
CA LYS A 5 9.83 27.08 -26.34
C LYS A 5 9.58 26.93 -24.85
N LYS A 6 9.50 28.05 -24.12
CA LYS A 6 9.20 28.09 -22.68
C LYS A 6 7.82 27.50 -22.37
N TYR A 7 6.79 27.93 -23.08
CA TYR A 7 5.43 27.40 -22.90
C TYR A 7 5.31 25.93 -23.27
N ARG A 8 6.02 25.48 -24.32
CA ARG A 8 6.07 24.07 -24.68
C ARG A 8 6.74 23.23 -23.58
N MET A 9 7.85 23.68 -23.02
CA MET A 9 8.52 22.99 -21.93
C MET A 9 7.66 22.97 -20.65
N LEU A 10 6.98 24.07 -20.35
CA LEU A 10 6.07 24.13 -19.22
C LEU A 10 4.89 23.17 -19.39
N GLY A 11 4.31 23.09 -20.58
CA GLY A 11 3.25 22.15 -20.91
C GLY A 11 3.68 20.68 -20.76
N ILE A 12 4.88 20.35 -21.22
CA ILE A 12 5.43 18.99 -21.06
C ILE A 12 5.67 18.68 -19.58
N ALA A 13 6.26 19.61 -18.83
CA ALA A 13 6.49 19.42 -17.41
C ALA A 13 5.20 19.21 -16.64
N LEU A 14 4.15 19.99 -16.95
CA LEU A 14 2.84 19.83 -16.34
C LEU A 14 2.22 18.48 -16.69
N ALA A 15 2.28 18.06 -17.95
CA ALA A 15 1.76 16.77 -18.38
C ALA A 15 2.47 15.59 -17.69
N VAL A 16 3.80 15.66 -17.57
CA VAL A 16 4.59 14.66 -16.83
C VAL A 16 4.20 14.65 -15.36
N PHE A 17 4.06 15.81 -14.73
CA PHE A 17 3.66 15.90 -13.33
C PHE A 17 2.28 15.28 -13.08
N VAL A 18 1.31 15.58 -13.94
CA VAL A 18 -0.04 14.99 -13.84
C VAL A 18 0.02 13.48 -14.04
N ALA A 19 0.74 12.98 -15.04
CA ALA A 19 0.89 11.56 -15.28
C ALA A 19 1.52 10.83 -14.09
N LEU A 20 2.59 11.37 -13.51
CA LEU A 20 3.23 10.81 -12.32
C LEU A 20 2.30 10.82 -11.12
N SER A 21 1.50 11.88 -10.93
CA SER A 21 0.53 11.96 -9.83
C SER A 21 -0.57 10.90 -9.96
N VAL A 22 -1.06 10.68 -11.17
CA VAL A 22 -2.07 9.64 -11.43
C VAL A 22 -1.51 8.24 -11.19
N VAL A 23 -0.31 7.95 -11.71
CA VAL A 23 0.35 6.65 -11.50
C VAL A 23 0.63 6.40 -10.02
N THR A 24 1.13 7.40 -9.30
CA THR A 24 1.39 7.29 -7.85
C THR A 24 0.09 7.06 -7.08
N GLY A 25 -0.98 7.80 -7.39
CA GLY A 25 -2.29 7.62 -6.76
C GLY A 25 -2.86 6.22 -6.99
N TYR A 26 -2.76 5.72 -8.22
CA TYR A 26 -3.18 4.36 -8.56
C TYR A 26 -2.36 3.31 -7.80
N ALA A 27 -1.04 3.43 -7.79
CA ALA A 27 -0.17 2.51 -7.08
C ALA A 27 -0.46 2.50 -5.57
N MET A 28 -0.69 3.67 -4.97
CA MET A 28 -1.06 3.79 -3.57
C MET A 28 -2.40 3.13 -3.27
N HIS A 29 -3.38 3.28 -4.13
CA HIS A 29 -4.68 2.61 -3.98
C HIS A 29 -4.53 1.09 -4.13
N ALA A 30 -3.89 0.63 -5.20
CA ALA A 30 -3.72 -0.80 -5.48
C ALA A 30 -2.97 -1.54 -4.36
N THR A 31 -1.92 -0.92 -3.81
CA THR A 31 -1.14 -1.49 -2.71
C THR A 31 -1.80 -1.36 -1.33
N SER A 32 -2.99 -0.79 -1.24
CA SER A 32 -3.76 -0.68 0.01
C SER A 32 -4.91 -1.70 0.07
N THR A 33 -5.09 -2.51 -0.95
CA THR A 33 -6.14 -3.52 -0.98
C THR A 33 -5.78 -4.73 -0.12
N THR A 34 -6.77 -5.37 0.46
CA THR A 34 -6.61 -6.63 1.20
C THR A 34 -6.05 -7.74 0.32
N GLU A 35 -6.49 -7.78 -0.94
CA GLU A 35 -5.96 -8.70 -1.95
C GLU A 35 -4.46 -8.54 -2.16
N PHE A 36 -3.98 -7.30 -2.29
CA PHE A 36 -2.55 -7.03 -2.41
C PHE A 36 -1.79 -7.51 -1.17
N CYS A 37 -2.27 -7.17 0.02
CA CYS A 37 -1.63 -7.58 1.28
C CYS A 37 -1.54 -9.10 1.43
N SER A 38 -2.58 -9.83 1.04
CA SER A 38 -2.62 -11.29 1.18
C SER A 38 -1.94 -12.06 0.03
N SER A 39 -1.87 -11.47 -1.17
CA SER A 39 -1.29 -12.16 -2.34
C SER A 39 0.17 -11.83 -2.59
N ALA A 40 0.58 -10.57 -2.42
CA ALA A 40 1.96 -10.14 -2.62
C ALA A 40 2.90 -10.63 -1.51
N CYS A 41 2.38 -10.80 -0.30
CA CYS A 41 3.10 -11.33 0.85
C CYS A 41 2.37 -12.57 1.38
N HIS A 42 2.78 -13.75 0.94
CA HIS A 42 2.17 -15.02 1.36
C HIS A 42 2.23 -15.24 2.88
N GLU A 43 3.15 -14.58 3.56
CA GLU A 43 3.25 -14.57 5.02
C GLU A 43 2.03 -13.94 5.71
N MET A 44 1.28 -13.12 4.98
CA MET A 44 0.07 -12.47 5.50
C MET A 44 -1.18 -13.36 5.36
N ASN A 45 -1.10 -14.49 4.65
CA ASN A 45 -2.23 -15.39 4.47
C ASN A 45 -2.85 -15.91 5.78
N PRO A 46 -2.05 -16.37 6.78
CA PRO A 46 -2.61 -16.79 8.06
C PRO A 46 -3.39 -15.69 8.76
N HIS A 47 -2.87 -14.47 8.76
CA HIS A 47 -3.54 -13.30 9.35
C HIS A 47 -4.84 -12.93 8.62
N TYR A 48 -4.85 -13.07 7.30
CA TYR A 48 -6.06 -12.86 6.52
C TYR A 48 -7.12 -13.93 6.80
N ASP A 49 -6.72 -15.17 6.94
CA ASP A 49 -7.63 -16.26 7.30
C ASP A 49 -8.19 -16.06 8.72
N GLU A 50 -7.38 -15.68 9.69
CA GLU A 50 -7.84 -15.32 11.03
C GLU A 50 -8.85 -14.16 11.01
N LEU A 51 -8.59 -13.14 10.19
CA LEU A 51 -9.51 -12.02 10.03
C LEU A 51 -10.87 -12.45 9.53
N LYS A 52 -10.94 -13.35 8.56
CA LYS A 52 -12.22 -13.88 8.02
C LYS A 52 -13.09 -14.55 9.08
N PHE A 53 -12.48 -15.16 10.06
CA PHE A 53 -13.20 -15.83 11.17
C PHE A 53 -13.46 -14.89 12.34
N SER A 54 -12.94 -13.68 12.33
CA SER A 54 -13.14 -12.72 13.40
C SER A 54 -14.48 -11.99 13.29
N SER A 55 -14.97 -11.50 14.42
CA SER A 55 -16.17 -10.64 14.47
C SER A 55 -15.95 -9.27 13.82
N HIS A 56 -14.68 -8.90 13.52
CA HIS A 56 -14.31 -7.64 12.90
C HIS A 56 -14.26 -7.71 11.37
N PHE A 57 -14.49 -8.90 10.78
CA PHE A 57 -14.41 -9.05 9.33
C PHE A 57 -15.51 -8.29 8.59
N LYS A 58 -16.67 -8.16 9.20
CA LYS A 58 -17.80 -7.41 8.62
C LYS A 58 -18.21 -6.27 9.52
N ASP A 59 -18.51 -5.16 8.88
CA ASP A 59 -19.08 -4.00 9.53
C ASP A 59 -20.59 -4.23 9.81
N LYS A 60 -21.24 -3.24 10.44
CA LYS A 60 -22.66 -3.27 10.77
C LYS A 60 -23.58 -3.39 9.54
N ASP A 61 -23.11 -2.92 8.40
CA ASP A 61 -23.82 -2.94 7.11
C ASP A 61 -23.49 -4.20 6.29
N GLY A 62 -22.66 -5.09 6.81
CA GLY A 62 -22.23 -6.33 6.16
C GLY A 62 -21.09 -6.15 5.16
N ALA A 63 -20.50 -4.97 5.07
CA ALA A 63 -19.32 -4.70 4.24
C ALA A 63 -18.06 -5.32 4.86
N GLU A 64 -17.21 -5.88 4.03
CA GLU A 64 -15.94 -6.47 4.47
C GLU A 64 -14.95 -5.38 4.91
N ILE A 65 -14.39 -5.56 6.09
CA ILE A 65 -13.33 -4.70 6.63
C ILE A 65 -11.98 -5.26 6.19
N GLY A 66 -11.24 -4.44 5.45
CA GLY A 66 -9.92 -4.82 4.94
C GLY A 66 -8.78 -4.43 5.88
N CYS A 67 -7.60 -4.96 5.60
CA CYS A 67 -6.39 -4.71 6.38
C CYS A 67 -6.06 -3.22 6.53
N ALA A 68 -6.19 -2.46 5.44
CA ALA A 68 -5.88 -1.04 5.42
C ALA A 68 -6.76 -0.19 6.36
N GLN A 69 -8.00 -0.60 6.62
CA GLN A 69 -8.92 0.14 7.46
C GLN A 69 -8.47 0.19 8.93
N CYS A 70 -7.73 -0.82 9.39
CA CYS A 70 -7.17 -0.87 10.74
C CYS A 70 -5.71 -0.44 10.79
N HIS A 71 -4.93 -0.74 9.77
CA HIS A 71 -3.48 -0.53 9.76
C HIS A 71 -3.03 0.79 9.12
N LEU A 72 -3.89 1.44 8.35
CA LEU A 72 -3.58 2.72 7.72
C LEU A 72 -4.53 3.81 8.22
N PRO A 73 -4.03 5.05 8.42
CA PRO A 73 -4.90 6.16 8.78
C PRO A 73 -5.87 6.48 7.64
N PRO A 74 -7.10 6.91 7.96
CA PRO A 74 -8.09 7.25 6.95
C PRO A 74 -7.70 8.52 6.20
N GLY A 75 -8.11 8.61 4.94
CA GLY A 75 -7.99 9.80 4.12
C GLY A 75 -6.95 9.71 3.02
N ILE A 76 -6.76 10.83 2.34
CA ILE A 76 -5.82 11.03 1.24
C ILE A 76 -4.95 12.22 1.62
N GLY A 77 -3.66 12.16 1.36
CA GLY A 77 -2.73 13.27 1.58
C GLY A 77 -1.55 12.93 2.45
N PRO A 78 -0.82 13.93 2.97
CA PRO A 78 0.43 13.70 3.72
C PRO A 78 0.26 12.84 4.96
N LYS A 79 -0.86 12.97 5.67
CA LYS A 79 -1.18 12.18 6.86
C LYS A 79 -1.39 10.69 6.58
N TYR A 80 -1.74 10.34 5.35
CA TYR A 80 -1.87 8.97 4.89
C TYR A 80 -0.57 8.47 4.24
N LEU A 81 0.02 9.27 3.36
CA LEU A 81 1.20 8.90 2.58
C LEU A 81 2.45 8.71 3.45
N ALA A 82 2.66 9.58 4.43
CA ALA A 82 3.85 9.50 5.27
C ALA A 82 3.90 8.23 6.12
N PRO A 83 2.86 7.86 6.89
CA PRO A 83 2.85 6.59 7.61
C PRO A 83 2.92 5.37 6.70
N LYS A 84 2.20 5.38 5.58
CA LYS A 84 2.21 4.27 4.63
C LYS A 84 3.59 4.04 4.03
N THR A 85 4.26 5.10 3.62
CA THR A 85 5.61 5.01 3.05
C THR A 85 6.61 4.55 4.11
N TYR A 86 6.52 5.08 5.32
CA TYR A 86 7.41 4.71 6.42
C TYR A 86 7.28 3.23 6.79
N ILE A 87 6.05 2.76 7.01
CA ILE A 87 5.77 1.35 7.34
C ILE A 87 6.18 0.44 6.20
N GLY A 88 5.81 0.77 4.96
CA GLY A 88 6.19 -0.03 3.79
C GLY A 88 7.70 -0.13 3.58
N MET A 89 8.45 0.95 3.82
CA MET A 89 9.91 0.91 3.78
C MET A 89 10.50 0.06 4.91
N GLN A 90 9.96 0.18 6.11
CA GLN A 90 10.37 -0.62 7.25
C GLN A 90 10.17 -2.12 7.00
N ASP A 91 9.01 -2.50 6.49
CA ASP A 91 8.68 -3.89 6.17
C ASP A 91 9.61 -4.47 5.09
N LEU A 92 9.91 -3.68 4.05
CA LEU A 92 10.87 -4.09 3.02
C LEU A 92 12.29 -4.27 3.59
N ILE A 93 12.74 -3.36 4.44
CA ILE A 93 14.06 -3.46 5.07
C ILE A 93 14.13 -4.69 5.97
N VAL A 94 13.13 -4.91 6.79
CA VAL A 94 13.08 -6.09 7.67
C VAL A 94 13.07 -7.36 6.84
N LYS A 95 12.23 -7.44 5.81
CA LYS A 95 12.08 -8.63 4.97
C LYS A 95 13.37 -8.98 4.21
N PHE A 96 13.98 -8.00 3.54
CA PHE A 96 15.06 -8.27 2.61
C PHE A 96 16.47 -8.12 3.20
N ILE A 97 16.64 -7.34 4.28
CA ILE A 97 17.95 -7.00 4.81
C ILE A 97 18.18 -7.61 6.18
N ILE A 98 17.21 -7.55 7.09
CA ILE A 98 17.40 -7.97 8.48
C ILE A 98 17.08 -9.45 8.66
N GLN A 99 16.02 -9.95 8.06
CA GLN A 99 15.52 -11.31 8.25
C GLN A 99 15.17 -11.99 6.91
N PRO A 100 16.15 -12.19 6.01
CA PRO A 100 15.88 -12.84 4.73
C PRO A 100 15.32 -14.26 4.88
N ASP A 101 15.65 -14.96 5.98
CA ASP A 101 15.28 -16.36 6.23
C ASP A 101 14.12 -16.53 7.24
N ALA A 102 13.71 -15.48 7.92
CA ALA A 102 12.67 -15.57 8.95
C ALA A 102 11.28 -15.83 8.39
N PHE A 103 11.05 -15.42 7.16
CA PHE A 103 9.76 -15.62 6.47
C PHE A 103 9.57 -17.03 5.89
N GLY A 104 10.61 -17.84 5.85
CA GLY A 104 10.51 -19.28 5.47
C GLY A 104 10.16 -20.21 6.61
N ARG A 105 10.14 -19.72 7.84
CA ARG A 105 9.86 -20.51 9.04
C ARG A 105 8.61 -20.01 9.77
N VAL A 106 7.46 -20.05 9.11
CA VAL A 106 6.23 -20.25 9.87
C VAL A 106 6.21 -21.75 10.22
N THR A 107 7.00 -22.13 11.20
CA THR A 107 6.80 -23.40 11.87
C THR A 107 5.41 -23.32 12.49
N HIS A 108 4.53 -24.15 11.98
CA HIS A 108 3.33 -24.54 12.70
C HIS A 108 3.77 -24.97 14.10
N GLN A 109 3.67 -24.07 15.06
CA GLN A 109 3.68 -24.53 16.46
C GLN A 109 2.30 -25.11 16.73
N PRO A 110 2.23 -26.35 17.20
CA PRO A 110 0.98 -27.00 17.53
C PRO A 110 0.26 -26.32 18.68
#